data_dfe2e2d095a3d6ac1193365cfae6b2cc
#
_entry.id   dfe2e2d095a3d6ac1193365cfae6b2cc
#
_cell.length_a   1.000
_cell.length_b   1.000
_cell.length_c   1.000
_cell.angle_alpha   90.00
_cell.angle_beta   90.00
_cell.angle_gamma   90.00
#
_symmetry.space_group_name_H-M   'P 1'
#
loop_
_entity.id
_entity.type
_entity.pdbx_description
1 polymer ?
#
loop_
_entity_poly.entity_id
_entity_poly.type
_entity_poly.pdbx_seq_one_letter_code
_entity_poly.pdbx_strand_id
1 'polypeptide(L)'
;MKITQKEAKSVLTPSKLPGADYVVNPYSGCTFGCAYCYADFTRRFTGHTDDKWGEYVDIKINTPEIFEKELNKLSRKIVKKNEFKRGDKPVIFFGSVTDPYQGVEAKYKLTRKCLEIVANSDIKKDLKISLLTKSPLVTRDIDIFKQIPNLEVGMTITSTDDEVSRMFESCAPSSSLRIKALEKLNKKGINTYAFVGPLLPHFVSNEESLDKLFRSIKESGTNRVWVEHINLKGKKMQRLMELVGDKLSKEEYKLFVNSQSEVYKDRLSEVVLKLIEKYELDLVGDRVVDHNKIVST
;
A
#
# COMPACT_ATOMS: atom_id res chain seq x y z
N MET A 1 -21.79 6.61 -5.10
CA MET A 1 -20.87 6.25 -4.00
C MET A 1 -21.60 6.24 -2.66
N LYS A 2 -21.49 5.13 -1.91
CA LYS A 2 -22.15 4.92 -0.62
C LYS A 2 -21.14 5.22 0.51
N ILE A 3 -21.44 6.19 1.36
CA ILE A 3 -20.59 6.57 2.49
C ILE A 3 -21.39 6.33 3.77
N THR A 4 -20.87 5.46 4.66
CA THR A 4 -21.56 5.08 5.89
C THR A 4 -20.63 5.29 7.06
N GLN A 5 -21.17 5.78 8.18
CA GLN A 5 -20.45 5.84 9.47
C GLN A 5 -20.75 4.58 10.25
N LYS A 6 -19.73 3.95 10.80
CA LYS A 6 -19.84 2.73 11.62
C LYS A 6 -18.93 2.83 12.83
N GLU A 7 -19.26 2.10 13.86
CA GLU A 7 -18.37 1.89 15.01
C GLU A 7 -17.58 0.60 14.83
N ALA A 8 -16.28 0.67 15.10
CA ALA A 8 -15.40 -0.49 15.12
C ALA A 8 -15.32 -1.07 16.52
N LYS A 9 -15.15 -2.40 16.61
CA LYS A 9 -14.86 -3.08 17.89
C LYS A 9 -13.36 -3.17 18.17
N SER A 10 -12.54 -3.17 17.11
CA SER A 10 -11.08 -3.22 17.14
C SER A 10 -10.52 -2.56 15.89
N VAL A 11 -9.36 -1.93 15.97
CA VAL A 11 -8.69 -1.27 14.85
C VAL A 11 -7.20 -1.61 14.74
N LEU A 12 -6.53 -1.93 15.84
CA LEU A 12 -5.15 -2.45 15.87
C LEU A 12 -5.20 -3.98 15.85
N THR A 13 -5.20 -4.54 14.64
CA THR A 13 -5.40 -5.97 14.43
C THR A 13 -4.07 -6.68 14.21
N PRO A 14 -3.78 -7.81 14.91
CA PRO A 14 -2.62 -8.64 14.62
C PRO A 14 -2.58 -9.07 13.15
N SER A 15 -1.39 -9.08 12.56
CA SER A 15 -1.19 -9.31 11.14
C SER A 15 -0.27 -10.51 10.87
N LYS A 16 -0.52 -11.19 9.75
CA LYS A 16 0.39 -12.19 9.17
C LYS A 16 1.03 -11.68 7.87
N LEU A 17 0.85 -10.39 7.56
CA LEU A 17 1.50 -9.80 6.39
C LEU A 17 3.01 -9.73 6.63
N PRO A 18 3.83 -10.06 5.63
CA PRO A 18 5.26 -9.88 5.72
C PRO A 18 5.62 -8.44 6.12
N GLY A 19 6.45 -8.29 7.15
CA GLY A 19 6.91 -6.98 7.61
C GLY A 19 5.89 -6.16 8.42
N ALA A 20 4.77 -6.75 8.87
CA ALA A 20 3.81 -6.07 9.72
C ALA A 20 3.29 -6.97 10.84
N ASP A 21 3.48 -6.57 12.09
CA ASP A 21 2.94 -7.29 13.26
C ASP A 21 1.48 -6.92 13.52
N TYR A 22 1.12 -5.68 13.24
CA TYR A 22 -0.24 -5.15 13.37
C TYR A 22 -0.61 -4.32 12.15
N VAL A 23 -1.92 -4.31 11.86
CA VAL A 23 -2.49 -3.45 10.82
C VAL A 23 -3.55 -2.53 11.39
N VAL A 24 -3.63 -1.32 10.83
CA VAL A 24 -4.67 -0.33 11.13
C VAL A 24 -5.37 0.09 9.86
N ASN A 25 -6.69 -0.11 9.82
CA ASN A 25 -7.54 0.30 8.71
C ASN A 25 -8.71 1.14 9.23
N PRO A 26 -8.60 2.48 9.23
CA PRO A 26 -9.63 3.39 9.74
C PRO A 26 -10.92 3.35 8.92
N TYR A 27 -10.85 2.79 7.75
CA TYR A 27 -11.94 2.66 6.78
C TYR A 27 -12.16 1.21 6.38
N SER A 28 -13.35 0.87 5.88
CA SER A 28 -13.63 -0.35 5.12
C SER A 28 -14.10 0.04 3.73
N GLY A 29 -13.58 -0.63 2.70
CA GLY A 29 -13.69 -0.16 1.32
C GLY A 29 -12.65 0.90 0.98
N CYS A 30 -12.52 1.19 -0.32
CA CYS A 30 -11.56 2.16 -0.83
C CYS A 30 -12.11 2.81 -2.09
N THR A 31 -12.24 4.14 -2.05
CA THR A 31 -12.83 4.93 -3.14
C THR A 31 -11.97 4.95 -4.42
N PHE A 32 -10.71 4.47 -4.36
CA PHE A 32 -9.83 4.43 -5.53
C PHE A 32 -10.22 3.35 -6.54
N GLY A 33 -10.92 2.29 -6.11
CA GLY A 33 -11.53 1.32 -7.01
C GLY A 33 -10.58 0.58 -7.95
N CYS A 34 -9.30 0.42 -7.58
CA CYS A 34 -8.30 -0.19 -8.45
C CYS A 34 -8.75 -1.56 -8.97
N ALA A 35 -8.66 -1.78 -10.30
CA ALA A 35 -9.14 -2.98 -10.96
C ALA A 35 -8.47 -4.28 -10.47
N TYR A 36 -7.21 -4.21 -10.11
CA TYR A 36 -6.40 -5.33 -9.62
C TYR A 36 -6.44 -5.52 -8.08
N CYS A 37 -7.16 -4.66 -7.34
CA CYS A 37 -7.08 -4.63 -5.87
C CYS A 37 -7.50 -5.96 -5.25
N TYR A 38 -6.61 -6.52 -4.42
CA TYR A 38 -6.90 -7.74 -3.69
C TYR A 38 -7.92 -7.53 -2.56
N ALA A 39 -7.99 -6.33 -2.00
CA ALA A 39 -8.83 -6.01 -0.85
C ALA A 39 -10.34 -6.07 -1.15
N ASP A 40 -10.74 -6.22 -2.42
CA ASP A 40 -12.12 -6.49 -2.84
C ASP A 40 -12.78 -7.65 -2.07
N PHE A 41 -12.01 -8.66 -1.63
CA PHE A 41 -12.53 -9.77 -0.84
C PHE A 41 -13.19 -9.31 0.48
N THR A 42 -12.81 -8.14 1.01
CA THR A 42 -13.32 -7.62 2.29
C THR A 42 -14.81 -7.28 2.23
N ARG A 43 -15.38 -7.07 1.04
CA ARG A 43 -16.83 -6.83 0.85
C ARG A 43 -17.68 -7.87 1.58
N ARG A 44 -17.25 -9.14 1.55
CA ARG A 44 -17.97 -10.27 2.17
C ARG A 44 -18.09 -10.16 3.69
N PHE A 45 -17.17 -9.43 4.33
CA PHE A 45 -17.09 -9.31 5.79
C PHE A 45 -17.61 -7.97 6.30
N THR A 46 -17.89 -7.02 5.39
CA THR A 46 -18.26 -5.64 5.75
C THR A 46 -19.71 -5.29 5.38
N GLY A 47 -20.48 -6.28 4.88
CA GLY A 47 -21.88 -6.08 4.48
C GLY A 47 -22.04 -5.40 3.13
N HIS A 48 -21.04 -5.51 2.25
CA HIS A 48 -21.00 -4.88 0.93
C HIS A 48 -20.89 -5.91 -0.21
N THR A 49 -21.43 -7.11 -0.02
CA THR A 49 -21.32 -8.21 -1.01
C THR A 49 -21.84 -7.79 -2.38
N ASP A 50 -22.91 -7.01 -2.42
CA ASP A 50 -23.58 -6.57 -3.65
C ASP A 50 -23.08 -5.21 -4.17
N ASP A 51 -22.30 -4.48 -3.36
CA ASP A 51 -21.73 -3.19 -3.77
C ASP A 51 -20.49 -3.43 -4.65
N LYS A 52 -20.23 -2.58 -5.65
CA LYS A 52 -19.02 -2.65 -6.45
C LYS A 52 -17.83 -2.09 -5.67
N TRP A 53 -16.66 -2.70 -5.85
CA TRP A 53 -15.41 -2.18 -5.30
C TRP A 53 -15.11 -0.79 -5.87
N GLY A 54 -14.86 0.17 -4.98
CA GLY A 54 -14.69 1.58 -5.35
C GLY A 54 -15.93 2.44 -5.15
N GLU A 55 -17.11 1.85 -4.97
CA GLU A 55 -18.37 2.58 -4.85
C GLU A 55 -18.89 2.71 -3.42
N TYR A 56 -18.15 2.20 -2.43
CA TYR A 56 -18.51 2.31 -1.02
C TYR A 56 -17.30 2.60 -0.12
N VAL A 57 -17.57 3.25 1.00
CA VAL A 57 -16.63 3.37 2.12
C VAL A 57 -17.39 3.48 3.43
N ASP A 58 -17.01 2.65 4.41
CA ASP A 58 -17.44 2.78 5.79
C ASP A 58 -16.36 3.51 6.59
N ILE A 59 -16.76 4.51 7.32
CA ILE A 59 -15.91 5.35 8.14
C ILE A 59 -16.05 4.86 9.59
N LYS A 60 -15.00 4.30 10.15
CA LYS A 60 -14.97 3.80 11.53
C LYS A 60 -14.77 4.97 12.49
N ILE A 61 -15.85 5.68 12.80
CA ILE A 61 -15.81 7.00 13.45
C ILE A 61 -15.12 7.02 14.82
N ASN A 62 -15.15 5.90 15.54
CA ASN A 62 -14.52 5.72 16.84
C ASN A 62 -13.09 5.15 16.76
N THR A 63 -12.47 5.17 15.58
CA THR A 63 -11.11 4.64 15.37
C THR A 63 -10.08 5.23 16.33
N PRO A 64 -9.99 6.55 16.56
CA PRO A 64 -8.97 7.11 17.44
C PRO A 64 -9.09 6.60 18.88
N GLU A 65 -10.29 6.56 19.44
CA GLU A 65 -10.56 6.13 20.83
C GLU A 65 -10.24 4.64 21.03
N ILE A 66 -10.58 3.80 20.04
CA ILE A 66 -10.26 2.37 20.09
C ILE A 66 -8.77 2.15 19.92
N PHE A 67 -8.15 2.85 18.95
CA PHE A 67 -6.73 2.75 18.69
C PHE A 67 -5.89 3.13 19.92
N GLU A 68 -6.23 4.23 20.61
CA GLU A 68 -5.55 4.65 21.83
C GLU A 68 -5.62 3.58 22.93
N LYS A 69 -6.80 3.02 23.17
CA LYS A 69 -6.99 1.93 24.15
C LYS A 69 -6.17 0.69 23.80
N GLU A 70 -6.13 0.32 22.51
CA GLU A 70 -5.39 -0.86 22.04
C GLU A 70 -3.88 -0.62 22.03
N LEU A 71 -3.42 0.59 21.67
CA LEU A 71 -2.01 0.99 21.75
C LEU A 71 -1.51 0.97 23.20
N ASN A 72 -2.30 1.43 24.15
CA ASN A 72 -1.98 1.37 25.57
C ASN A 72 -1.89 -0.07 26.11
N LYS A 73 -2.69 -1.01 25.56
CA LYS A 73 -2.53 -2.44 25.86
C LYS A 73 -1.23 -2.99 25.28
N LEU A 74 -0.89 -2.63 24.04
CA LEU A 74 0.36 -3.02 23.39
C LEU A 74 1.57 -2.45 24.16
N SER A 75 1.51 -1.20 24.61
CA SER A 75 2.55 -0.58 25.44
C SER A 75 2.89 -1.43 26.68
N ARG A 76 1.87 -1.90 27.40
CA ARG A 76 2.06 -2.77 28.58
C ARG A 76 2.76 -4.09 28.24
N LYS A 77 2.51 -4.66 27.04
CA LYS A 77 3.16 -5.88 26.56
C LYS A 77 4.62 -5.64 26.20
N ILE A 78 4.93 -4.54 25.50
CA ILE A 78 6.29 -4.13 25.15
C ILE A 78 7.11 -3.93 26.43
N VAL A 79 6.60 -3.18 27.40
CA VAL A 79 7.29 -2.87 28.66
C VAL A 79 7.55 -4.14 29.48
N LYS A 80 6.61 -5.10 29.50
CA LYS A 80 6.77 -6.38 30.20
C LYS A 80 7.74 -7.37 29.53
N LYS A 81 8.32 -7.02 28.38
CA LYS A 81 9.37 -7.77 27.64
C LYS A 81 9.03 -9.20 27.20
N ASN A 82 7.76 -9.59 27.07
CA ASN A 82 7.40 -10.99 26.88
C ASN A 82 6.96 -11.39 25.45
N GLU A 83 6.72 -10.46 24.52
CA GLU A 83 6.20 -10.80 23.19
C GLU A 83 7.18 -10.50 22.03
N PHE A 84 8.14 -9.62 22.22
CA PHE A 84 9.11 -9.27 21.16
C PHE A 84 10.52 -9.66 21.56
N LYS A 85 11.29 -10.24 20.62
CA LYS A 85 12.71 -10.53 20.84
C LYS A 85 13.42 -9.23 21.23
N ARG A 86 14.37 -9.31 22.14
CA ARG A 86 15.10 -8.13 22.64
C ARG A 86 15.74 -7.37 21.47
N GLY A 87 15.23 -6.16 21.20
CA GLY A 87 15.69 -5.31 20.10
C GLY A 87 14.73 -5.19 18.91
N ASP A 88 13.75 -6.09 18.75
CA ASP A 88 12.73 -5.98 17.71
C ASP A 88 11.65 -4.98 18.12
N LYS A 89 11.34 -4.07 17.21
CA LYS A 89 10.25 -3.10 17.38
C LYS A 89 9.05 -3.58 16.59
N PRO A 90 7.86 -3.73 17.20
CA PRO A 90 6.68 -4.11 16.47
C PRO A 90 6.34 -3.09 15.38
N VAL A 91 5.99 -3.62 14.21
CA VAL A 91 5.60 -2.82 13.03
C VAL A 91 4.09 -2.68 12.99
N ILE A 92 3.61 -1.44 13.03
CA ILE A 92 2.21 -1.10 12.81
C ILE A 92 2.07 -0.54 11.39
N PHE A 93 1.32 -1.26 10.55
CA PHE A 93 1.12 -0.91 9.15
C PHE A 93 -0.28 -0.32 8.91
N PHE A 94 -0.32 0.87 8.30
CA PHE A 94 -1.55 1.55 7.93
C PHE A 94 -1.84 1.33 6.44
N GLY A 95 -3.05 0.86 6.12
CA GLY A 95 -3.52 0.75 4.75
C GLY A 95 -3.37 -0.65 4.13
N SER A 96 -3.54 -1.72 4.92
CA SER A 96 -3.45 -3.10 4.41
C SER A 96 -4.61 -3.49 3.48
N VAL A 97 -5.85 -3.06 3.76
CA VAL A 97 -7.06 -3.42 2.96
C VAL A 97 -7.91 -2.20 2.57
N THR A 98 -7.37 -1.01 2.76
CA THR A 98 -7.96 0.26 2.35
C THR A 98 -6.83 1.27 2.11
N ASP A 99 -7.11 2.39 1.45
CA ASP A 99 -6.13 3.47 1.43
C ASP A 99 -6.36 4.40 2.61
N PRO A 100 -5.36 4.61 3.50
CA PRO A 100 -5.50 5.42 4.70
C PRO A 100 -5.65 6.92 4.41
N TYR A 101 -5.32 7.36 3.19
CA TYR A 101 -5.44 8.75 2.74
C TYR A 101 -6.42 8.92 1.57
N GLN A 102 -7.37 7.99 1.39
CA GLN A 102 -8.44 8.16 0.40
C GLN A 102 -9.27 9.42 0.69
N GLY A 103 -10.06 9.88 -0.29
CA GLY A 103 -10.72 11.18 -0.25
C GLY A 103 -11.46 11.55 1.05
N VAL A 104 -12.09 10.59 1.72
CA VAL A 104 -12.80 10.83 3.00
C VAL A 104 -11.86 11.21 4.15
N GLU A 105 -10.58 10.83 4.10
CA GLU A 105 -9.57 11.19 5.09
C GLU A 105 -9.32 12.72 5.15
N ALA A 106 -9.57 13.45 4.05
CA ALA A 106 -9.49 14.91 4.06
C ALA A 106 -10.43 15.54 5.09
N LYS A 107 -11.63 14.95 5.26
CA LYS A 107 -12.67 15.40 6.19
C LYS A 107 -12.53 14.78 7.58
N TYR A 108 -12.43 13.45 7.65
CA TYR A 108 -12.55 12.71 8.91
C TYR A 108 -11.25 12.64 9.69
N LYS A 109 -10.10 12.72 9.02
CA LYS A 109 -8.75 12.75 9.62
C LYS A 109 -8.47 11.61 10.61
N LEU A 110 -9.02 10.41 10.35
CA LEU A 110 -8.88 9.28 11.28
C LEU A 110 -7.46 8.73 11.31
N THR A 111 -6.82 8.63 10.13
CA THR A 111 -5.41 8.24 10.03
C THR A 111 -4.52 9.24 10.76
N ARG A 112 -4.72 10.55 10.50
CA ARG A 112 -3.99 11.61 11.19
C ARG A 112 -4.14 11.52 12.71
N LYS A 113 -5.37 11.36 13.23
CA LYS A 113 -5.63 11.25 14.66
C LYS A 113 -4.93 10.03 15.28
N CYS A 114 -4.90 8.88 14.60
CA CYS A 114 -4.13 7.73 15.06
C CYS A 114 -2.64 8.02 15.13
N LEU A 115 -2.09 8.73 14.15
CA LEU A 115 -0.68 9.13 14.13
C LEU A 115 -0.36 10.16 15.23
N GLU A 116 -1.27 11.08 15.53
CA GLU A 116 -1.15 12.01 16.66
C GLU A 116 -1.09 11.26 18.01
N ILE A 117 -1.89 10.20 18.16
CA ILE A 117 -1.83 9.32 19.34
C ILE A 117 -0.46 8.61 19.42
N VAL A 118 0.07 8.09 18.30
CA VAL A 118 1.42 7.50 18.28
C VAL A 118 2.48 8.54 18.64
N ALA A 119 2.41 9.74 18.05
CA ALA A 119 3.38 10.83 18.27
C ALA A 119 3.44 11.27 19.74
N ASN A 120 2.32 11.18 20.45
CA ASN A 120 2.19 11.53 21.86
C ASN A 120 2.44 10.34 22.82
N SER A 121 2.64 9.12 22.27
CA SER A 121 2.84 7.92 23.09
C SER A 121 4.27 7.82 23.62
N ASP A 122 4.43 7.35 24.87
CA ASP A 122 5.74 7.07 25.48
C ASP A 122 6.52 5.99 24.73
N ILE A 123 5.82 5.08 24.04
CA ILE A 123 6.45 3.97 23.31
C ILE A 123 6.76 4.29 21.84
N LYS A 124 6.58 5.51 21.38
CA LYS A 124 6.82 5.88 19.97
C LYS A 124 8.21 5.53 19.45
N LYS A 125 9.22 5.48 20.32
CA LYS A 125 10.60 5.05 19.98
C LYS A 125 10.73 3.55 19.84
N ASP A 126 9.83 2.78 20.44
CA ASP A 126 9.81 1.32 20.47
C ASP A 126 8.88 0.71 19.41
N LEU A 127 8.27 1.54 18.58
CA LEU A 127 7.44 1.15 17.46
C LEU A 127 8.12 1.47 16.13
N LYS A 128 7.77 0.70 15.10
CA LYS A 128 7.94 1.08 13.68
C LYS A 128 6.57 1.35 13.09
N ILE A 129 6.42 2.49 12.43
CA ILE A 129 5.17 2.85 11.75
C ILE A 129 5.43 2.85 10.25
N SER A 130 4.64 2.07 9.51
CA SER A 130 4.69 2.05 8.06
C SER A 130 3.33 2.42 7.48
N LEU A 131 3.32 3.27 6.48
CA LEU A 131 2.14 3.75 5.78
C LEU A 131 2.26 3.40 4.31
N LEU A 132 1.18 2.96 3.68
CA LEU A 132 1.14 2.80 2.22
C LEU A 132 -0.10 3.48 1.66
N THR A 133 0.09 4.36 0.68
CA THR A 133 -1.01 5.10 0.05
C THR A 133 -0.75 5.40 -1.43
N LYS A 134 -1.81 5.70 -2.17
CA LYS A 134 -1.76 6.29 -3.50
C LYS A 134 -2.05 7.80 -3.48
N SER A 135 -2.29 8.37 -2.29
CA SER A 135 -2.79 9.74 -2.16
C SER A 135 -1.71 10.75 -1.79
N PRO A 136 -1.51 11.81 -2.60
CA PRO A 136 -0.67 12.96 -2.22
C PRO A 136 -1.15 13.69 -0.96
N LEU A 137 -2.39 13.44 -0.50
CA LEU A 137 -2.91 13.97 0.77
C LEU A 137 -2.02 13.61 1.96
N VAL A 138 -1.26 12.52 1.88
CA VAL A 138 -0.28 12.10 2.90
C VAL A 138 0.70 13.22 3.26
N THR A 139 1.03 14.11 2.32
CA THR A 139 1.94 15.24 2.56
C THR A 139 1.36 16.31 3.50
N ARG A 140 0.05 16.25 3.82
CA ARG A 140 -0.60 17.09 4.82
C ARG A 140 -0.01 16.87 6.22
N ASP A 141 0.37 15.62 6.51
CA ASP A 141 0.69 15.17 7.86
C ASP A 141 2.21 15.09 8.14
N ILE A 142 3.02 15.75 7.32
CA ILE A 142 4.49 15.85 7.51
C ILE A 142 4.87 16.37 8.90
N ASP A 143 4.07 17.28 9.46
CA ASP A 143 4.24 17.83 10.81
C ASP A 143 4.19 16.73 11.89
N ILE A 144 3.31 15.75 11.73
CA ILE A 144 3.17 14.61 12.64
C ILE A 144 4.27 13.57 12.37
N PHE A 145 4.59 13.29 11.10
CA PHE A 145 5.62 12.32 10.74
C PHE A 145 6.96 12.62 11.39
N LYS A 146 7.35 13.89 11.45
CA LYS A 146 8.58 14.34 12.10
C LYS A 146 8.65 14.06 13.60
N GLN A 147 7.52 13.77 14.24
CA GLN A 147 7.44 13.49 15.68
C GLN A 147 7.53 11.99 15.99
N ILE A 148 7.51 11.12 14.96
CA ILE A 148 7.55 9.66 15.09
C ILE A 148 8.90 9.15 14.54
N PRO A 149 9.86 8.77 15.41
CA PRO A 149 11.25 8.51 15.00
C PRO A 149 11.44 7.40 13.98
N ASN A 150 10.62 6.36 14.05
CA ASN A 150 10.75 5.17 13.19
C ASN A 150 9.52 5.07 12.24
N LEU A 151 9.18 6.16 11.57
CA LEU A 151 8.10 6.19 10.59
C LEU A 151 8.67 6.16 9.18
N GLU A 152 8.04 5.40 8.31
CA GLU A 152 8.26 5.42 6.86
C GLU A 152 6.94 5.57 6.11
N VAL A 153 6.97 6.28 4.99
CA VAL A 153 5.81 6.51 4.13
C VAL A 153 6.04 5.88 2.76
N GLY A 154 5.20 4.93 2.42
CA GLY A 154 5.17 4.30 1.10
C GLY A 154 4.16 4.94 0.16
N MET A 155 4.57 5.09 -1.10
CA MET A 155 3.67 5.43 -2.18
C MET A 155 3.63 4.30 -3.20
N THR A 156 2.40 3.89 -3.59
CA THR A 156 2.26 2.92 -4.68
C THR A 156 2.44 3.63 -6.01
N ILE A 157 3.41 3.18 -6.80
CA ILE A 157 3.68 3.67 -8.15
C ILE A 157 3.65 2.48 -9.11
N THR A 158 2.61 2.38 -9.94
CA THR A 158 2.41 1.26 -10.87
C THR A 158 2.83 1.57 -12.31
N SER A 159 2.98 2.85 -12.63
CA SER A 159 3.41 3.36 -13.93
C SER A 159 3.93 4.79 -13.79
N THR A 160 4.70 5.28 -14.75
CA THR A 160 4.99 6.71 -14.92
C THR A 160 4.06 7.38 -15.91
N ASP A 161 3.17 6.61 -16.53
CA ASP A 161 2.14 7.10 -17.45
C ASP A 161 0.82 7.28 -16.71
N ASP A 162 0.31 8.51 -16.68
CA ASP A 162 -0.92 8.85 -15.96
C ASP A 162 -2.17 8.31 -16.67
N GLU A 163 -2.15 8.06 -17.98
CA GLU A 163 -3.27 7.45 -18.70
C GLU A 163 -3.38 5.96 -18.36
N VAL A 164 -2.25 5.26 -18.36
CA VAL A 164 -2.17 3.87 -17.88
C VAL A 164 -2.63 3.77 -16.43
N SER A 165 -2.12 4.65 -15.57
CA SER A 165 -2.52 4.70 -14.16
C SER A 165 -4.03 4.87 -14.02
N ARG A 166 -4.64 5.80 -14.76
CA ARG A 166 -6.08 6.07 -14.73
C ARG A 166 -6.92 4.90 -15.24
N MET A 167 -6.40 4.15 -16.21
CA MET A 167 -7.09 2.96 -16.73
C MET A 167 -7.33 1.91 -15.64
N PHE A 168 -6.32 1.63 -14.81
CA PHE A 168 -6.39 0.59 -13.78
C PHE A 168 -6.80 1.10 -12.40
N GLU A 169 -6.68 2.41 -12.16
CA GLU A 169 -6.85 3.07 -10.87
C GLU A 169 -7.74 4.31 -11.04
N SER A 170 -8.94 4.12 -11.55
CA SER A 170 -9.81 5.15 -12.13
C SER A 170 -10.09 6.36 -11.22
N CYS A 171 -10.13 6.16 -9.90
CA CYS A 171 -10.40 7.21 -8.92
C CYS A 171 -9.19 7.52 -8.01
N ALA A 172 -8.04 6.92 -8.25
CA ALA A 172 -6.81 7.26 -7.52
C ALA A 172 -6.13 8.48 -8.15
N PRO A 173 -5.40 9.28 -7.36
CA PRO A 173 -4.55 10.34 -7.90
C PRO A 173 -3.51 9.78 -8.89
N SER A 174 -3.14 10.55 -9.91
CA SER A 174 -2.22 10.12 -10.96
C SER A 174 -0.83 9.74 -10.42
N SER A 175 -0.10 8.90 -11.14
CA SER A 175 1.26 8.49 -10.77
C SER A 175 2.21 9.67 -10.67
N SER A 176 2.10 10.66 -11.56
CA SER A 176 2.91 11.87 -11.52
C SER A 176 2.73 12.67 -10.21
N LEU A 177 1.52 12.73 -9.67
CA LEU A 177 1.24 13.37 -8.38
C LEU A 177 1.83 12.58 -7.21
N ARG A 178 1.86 11.24 -7.31
CA ARG A 178 2.44 10.37 -6.28
C ARG A 178 3.97 10.49 -6.24
N ILE A 179 4.63 10.56 -7.40
CA ILE A 179 6.08 10.81 -7.51
C ILE A 179 6.43 12.18 -6.90
N LYS A 180 5.67 13.23 -7.22
CA LYS A 180 5.83 14.56 -6.59
C LYS A 180 5.62 14.52 -5.07
N ALA A 181 4.71 13.67 -4.58
CA ALA A 181 4.52 13.50 -3.14
C ALA A 181 5.74 12.83 -2.48
N LEU A 182 6.33 11.79 -3.10
CA LEU A 182 7.60 11.20 -2.65
C LEU A 182 8.71 12.24 -2.57
N GLU A 183 8.90 13.01 -3.64
CA GLU A 183 9.89 14.10 -3.68
C GLU A 183 9.69 15.10 -2.54
N LYS A 184 8.43 15.52 -2.30
CA LYS A 184 8.11 16.45 -1.21
C LYS A 184 8.40 15.87 0.17
N LEU A 185 8.07 14.58 0.39
CA LEU A 185 8.35 13.88 1.64
C LEU A 185 9.87 13.78 1.89
N ASN A 186 10.64 13.36 0.88
CA ASN A 186 12.09 13.26 0.94
C ASN A 186 12.75 14.62 1.22
N LYS A 187 12.34 15.70 0.52
CA LYS A 187 12.82 17.07 0.79
C LYS A 187 12.53 17.56 2.22
N LYS A 188 11.57 16.93 2.92
CA LYS A 188 11.24 17.25 4.32
C LYS A 188 11.89 16.31 5.32
N GLY A 189 12.77 15.39 4.86
CA GLY A 189 13.48 14.44 5.69
C GLY A 189 12.62 13.29 6.22
N ILE A 190 11.52 12.96 5.55
CA ILE A 190 10.69 11.79 5.89
C ILE A 190 11.25 10.57 5.16
N ASN A 191 11.45 9.48 5.87
CA ASN A 191 11.83 8.21 5.25
C ASN A 191 10.71 7.72 4.34
N THR A 192 11.07 7.35 3.11
CA THR A 192 10.09 6.91 2.11
C THR A 192 10.48 5.57 1.50
N TYR A 193 9.47 4.87 0.98
CA TYR A 193 9.66 3.77 0.05
C TYR A 193 8.65 3.84 -1.11
N ALA A 194 9.02 3.29 -2.25
CA ALA A 194 8.08 3.11 -3.35
C ALA A 194 7.60 1.65 -3.38
N PHE A 195 6.28 1.46 -3.49
CA PHE A 195 5.68 0.16 -3.75
C PHE A 195 5.37 0.06 -5.24
N VAL A 196 6.23 -0.67 -5.97
CA VAL A 196 6.07 -0.97 -7.39
C VAL A 196 5.24 -2.26 -7.51
N GLY A 197 3.95 -2.09 -7.28
CA GLY A 197 3.04 -3.22 -7.19
C GLY A 197 1.57 -2.84 -7.43
N PRO A 198 0.88 -3.70 -8.20
CA PRO A 198 1.44 -4.81 -8.96
C PRO A 198 2.18 -4.35 -10.21
N LEU A 199 3.20 -5.11 -10.64
CA LEU A 199 3.78 -4.96 -11.97
C LEU A 199 2.71 -5.25 -13.02
N LEU A 200 2.34 -4.25 -13.79
CA LEU A 200 1.32 -4.37 -14.85
C LEU A 200 1.98 -4.95 -16.11
N PRO A 201 1.52 -6.10 -16.65
CA PRO A 201 2.28 -6.88 -17.62
C PRO A 201 2.68 -6.13 -18.88
N HIS A 202 1.76 -5.44 -19.55
CA HIS A 202 2.08 -4.83 -20.84
C HIS A 202 2.48 -3.35 -20.76
N PHE A 203 2.19 -2.67 -19.65
CA PHE A 203 2.57 -1.27 -19.49
C PHE A 203 3.91 -1.07 -18.81
N VAL A 204 4.24 -1.94 -17.85
CA VAL A 204 5.47 -1.82 -17.05
C VAL A 204 6.41 -3.01 -17.17
N SER A 205 6.04 -4.07 -17.89
CA SER A 205 6.87 -5.26 -18.06
C SER A 205 7.79 -5.21 -19.29
N ASN A 206 7.94 -4.05 -19.92
CA ASN A 206 9.00 -3.83 -20.89
C ASN A 206 10.13 -3.01 -20.23
N GLU A 207 11.34 -3.23 -20.69
CA GLU A 207 12.54 -2.66 -20.07
C GLU A 207 12.54 -1.13 -20.07
N GLU A 208 12.05 -0.49 -21.10
CA GLU A 208 11.98 0.97 -21.20
C GLU A 208 11.01 1.57 -20.18
N SER A 209 9.81 1.01 -20.07
CA SER A 209 8.81 1.47 -19.11
C SER A 209 9.26 1.27 -17.66
N LEU A 210 9.90 0.13 -17.36
CA LEU A 210 10.47 -0.14 -16.05
C LEU A 210 11.67 0.75 -15.76
N ASP A 211 12.56 0.97 -16.73
CA ASP A 211 13.69 1.88 -16.57
C ASP A 211 13.22 3.28 -16.20
N LYS A 212 12.24 3.82 -16.93
CA LYS A 212 11.64 5.13 -16.63
C LYS A 212 11.03 5.17 -15.24
N LEU A 213 10.37 4.09 -14.80
CA LEU A 213 9.73 4.00 -13.50
C LEU A 213 10.77 4.04 -12.38
N PHE A 214 11.80 3.18 -12.42
CA PHE A 214 12.82 3.12 -11.37
C PHE A 214 13.68 4.39 -11.36
N ARG A 215 13.98 4.98 -12.51
CA ARG A 215 14.65 6.27 -12.63
C ARG A 215 13.84 7.36 -11.90
N SER A 216 12.54 7.47 -12.18
CA SER A 216 11.68 8.48 -11.56
C SER A 216 11.56 8.30 -10.04
N ILE A 217 11.56 7.07 -9.55
CA ILE A 217 11.60 6.76 -8.11
C ILE A 217 12.93 7.27 -7.52
N LYS A 218 14.07 6.93 -8.13
CA LYS A 218 15.39 7.38 -7.68
C LYS A 218 15.50 8.91 -7.66
N GLU A 219 15.08 9.56 -8.74
CA GLU A 219 15.10 11.02 -8.87
C GLU A 219 14.20 11.73 -7.84
N SER A 220 13.13 11.07 -7.35
CA SER A 220 12.32 11.59 -6.24
C SER A 220 13.05 11.61 -4.89
N GLY A 221 14.26 11.02 -4.80
CA GLY A 221 15.03 10.85 -3.57
C GLY A 221 14.67 9.58 -2.78
N THR A 222 13.81 8.71 -3.34
CA THR A 222 13.43 7.44 -2.70
C THR A 222 14.41 6.35 -3.13
N ASN A 223 15.07 5.70 -2.17
CA ASN A 223 16.03 4.63 -2.43
C ASN A 223 15.45 3.23 -2.15
N ARG A 224 14.43 3.12 -1.31
CA ARG A 224 13.87 1.85 -0.88
C ARG A 224 12.64 1.49 -1.72
N VAL A 225 12.60 0.26 -2.21
CA VAL A 225 11.50 -0.22 -3.08
C VAL A 225 11.00 -1.60 -2.68
N TRP A 226 9.68 -1.77 -2.72
CA TRP A 226 9.01 -3.06 -2.77
C TRP A 226 8.55 -3.31 -4.20
N VAL A 227 8.78 -4.50 -4.71
CA VAL A 227 8.32 -4.86 -6.06
C VAL A 227 7.49 -6.13 -5.98
N GLU A 228 6.30 -6.12 -6.60
CA GLU A 228 5.33 -7.22 -6.51
C GLU A 228 4.78 -7.59 -7.88
N HIS A 229 4.77 -8.90 -8.19
CA HIS A 229 4.08 -9.42 -9.37
C HIS A 229 2.57 -9.30 -9.25
N ILE A 230 1.90 -9.06 -10.37
CA ILE A 230 0.44 -9.07 -10.40
C ILE A 230 -0.10 -10.47 -10.09
N ASN A 231 -1.03 -10.53 -9.14
CA ASN A 231 -1.72 -11.75 -8.77
C ASN A 231 -3.16 -11.72 -9.25
N LEU A 232 -3.46 -12.44 -10.32
CA LEU A 232 -4.78 -12.50 -10.95
C LEU A 232 -5.54 -13.81 -10.67
N LYS A 233 -5.16 -14.56 -9.63
CA LYS A 233 -5.86 -15.79 -9.24
C LYS A 233 -7.33 -15.53 -8.85
N GLY A 234 -8.16 -16.54 -9.10
CA GLY A 234 -9.59 -16.52 -8.80
C GLY A 234 -10.36 -15.50 -9.66
N LYS A 235 -11.29 -14.79 -9.07
CA LYS A 235 -12.15 -13.81 -9.78
C LYS A 235 -11.44 -12.51 -10.16
N LYS A 236 -10.15 -12.34 -9.81
CA LYS A 236 -9.45 -11.08 -10.07
C LYS A 236 -9.19 -10.84 -11.56
N MET A 237 -8.84 -11.89 -12.32
CA MET A 237 -8.71 -11.80 -13.77
C MET A 237 -10.03 -11.39 -14.43
N GLN A 238 -11.13 -12.06 -14.06
CA GLN A 238 -12.45 -11.73 -14.59
C GLN A 238 -12.80 -10.26 -14.33
N ARG A 239 -12.66 -9.81 -13.08
CA ARG A 239 -12.94 -8.43 -12.70
C ARG A 239 -12.05 -7.42 -13.45
N LEU A 240 -10.76 -7.73 -13.60
CA LEU A 240 -9.84 -6.88 -14.36
C LEU A 240 -10.34 -6.74 -15.81
N MET A 241 -10.70 -7.86 -16.45
CA MET A 241 -11.18 -7.86 -17.84
C MET A 241 -12.55 -7.17 -17.99
N GLU A 242 -13.43 -7.28 -17.02
CA GLU A 242 -14.70 -6.54 -17.01
C GLU A 242 -14.50 -5.01 -16.98
N LEU A 243 -13.43 -4.54 -16.35
CA LEU A 243 -13.15 -3.10 -16.18
C LEU A 243 -12.27 -2.51 -17.28
N VAL A 244 -11.38 -3.30 -17.86
CA VAL A 244 -10.38 -2.80 -18.80
C VAL A 244 -10.28 -3.63 -20.08
N GLY A 245 -10.98 -4.74 -20.19
CA GLY A 245 -10.85 -5.68 -21.32
C GLY A 245 -11.12 -5.06 -22.69
N ASP A 246 -12.11 -4.19 -22.80
CA ASP A 246 -12.46 -3.48 -24.04
C ASP A 246 -11.37 -2.47 -24.48
N LYS A 247 -10.45 -2.13 -23.59
CA LYS A 247 -9.35 -1.21 -23.85
C LYS A 247 -8.05 -1.92 -24.20
N LEU A 248 -8.03 -3.26 -24.11
CA LEU A 248 -6.86 -4.08 -24.38
C LEU A 248 -6.94 -4.68 -25.78
N SER A 249 -5.82 -4.66 -26.50
CA SER A 249 -5.65 -5.48 -27.70
C SER A 249 -5.61 -6.97 -27.33
N LYS A 250 -5.74 -7.84 -28.35
CA LYS A 250 -5.61 -9.30 -28.14
C LYS A 250 -4.23 -9.69 -27.64
N GLU A 251 -3.20 -8.99 -28.07
CA GLU A 251 -1.81 -9.20 -27.66
C GLU A 251 -1.63 -8.82 -26.19
N GLU A 252 -2.14 -7.68 -25.78
CA GLU A 252 -2.11 -7.21 -24.39
C GLU A 252 -2.87 -8.16 -23.47
N TYR A 253 -4.06 -8.63 -23.87
CA TYR A 253 -4.79 -9.65 -23.10
C TYR A 253 -3.95 -10.91 -22.86
N LYS A 254 -3.25 -11.40 -23.91
CA LYS A 254 -2.34 -12.56 -23.77
C LYS A 254 -1.22 -12.31 -22.77
N LEU A 255 -0.68 -11.08 -22.69
CA LEU A 255 0.35 -10.73 -21.72
C LEU A 255 -0.20 -10.85 -20.28
N PHE A 256 -1.43 -10.41 -20.02
CA PHE A 256 -2.06 -10.59 -18.70
C PHE A 256 -2.25 -12.06 -18.33
N VAL A 257 -2.66 -12.90 -19.27
CA VAL A 257 -2.78 -14.36 -19.04
C VAL A 257 -1.40 -14.96 -18.76
N ASN A 258 -0.40 -14.63 -19.57
CA ASN A 258 0.97 -15.16 -19.44
C ASN A 258 1.65 -14.69 -18.15
N SER A 259 1.27 -13.52 -17.61
CA SER A 259 1.85 -12.97 -16.38
C SER A 259 1.69 -13.86 -15.15
N GLN A 260 0.81 -14.87 -15.23
CA GLN A 260 0.61 -15.84 -14.16
C GLN A 260 1.58 -17.02 -14.25
N SER A 261 2.33 -17.19 -15.35
CA SER A 261 3.32 -18.26 -15.51
C SER A 261 4.63 -17.95 -14.79
N GLU A 262 5.30 -18.99 -14.29
CA GLU A 262 6.61 -18.85 -13.63
C GLU A 262 7.67 -18.28 -14.59
N VAL A 263 7.71 -18.77 -15.85
CA VAL A 263 8.64 -18.30 -16.86
C VAL A 263 8.54 -16.79 -17.08
N TYR A 264 7.33 -16.26 -17.15
CA TYR A 264 7.12 -14.82 -17.30
C TYR A 264 7.62 -14.04 -16.06
N LYS A 265 7.29 -14.52 -14.87
CA LYS A 265 7.68 -13.88 -13.62
C LYS A 265 9.18 -13.90 -13.39
N ASP A 266 9.84 -15.02 -13.67
CA ASP A 266 11.29 -15.15 -13.52
C ASP A 266 12.00 -14.18 -14.48
N ARG A 267 11.60 -14.14 -15.77
CA ARG A 267 12.14 -13.17 -16.73
C ARG A 267 11.94 -11.71 -16.30
N LEU A 268 10.73 -11.38 -15.83
CA LEU A 268 10.44 -10.02 -15.37
C LEU A 268 11.24 -9.67 -14.12
N SER A 269 11.42 -10.64 -13.21
CA SER A 269 12.26 -10.46 -12.01
C SER A 269 13.71 -10.17 -12.37
N GLU A 270 14.27 -10.86 -13.37
CA GLU A 270 15.65 -10.59 -13.86
C GLU A 270 15.80 -9.15 -14.38
N VAL A 271 14.81 -8.65 -15.14
CA VAL A 271 14.82 -7.26 -15.62
C VAL A 271 14.75 -6.28 -14.46
N VAL A 272 13.85 -6.53 -13.50
CA VAL A 272 13.72 -5.71 -12.30
C VAL A 272 15.03 -5.66 -11.50
N LEU A 273 15.67 -6.81 -11.23
CA LEU A 273 16.92 -6.88 -10.48
C LEU A 273 18.06 -6.10 -11.15
N LYS A 274 18.19 -6.17 -12.48
CA LYS A 274 19.15 -5.34 -13.23
C LYS A 274 18.89 -3.84 -13.05
N LEU A 275 17.63 -3.43 -13.03
CA LEU A 275 17.28 -2.02 -12.84
C LEU A 275 17.47 -1.56 -11.39
N ILE A 276 17.23 -2.43 -10.41
CA ILE A 276 17.54 -2.19 -9.00
C ILE A 276 19.04 -1.91 -8.83
N GLU A 277 19.89 -2.75 -9.40
CA GLU A 277 21.35 -2.57 -9.40
C GLU A 277 21.75 -1.27 -10.14
N LYS A 278 21.23 -1.04 -11.36
CA LYS A 278 21.52 0.16 -12.17
C LYS A 278 21.24 1.47 -11.42
N TYR A 279 20.17 1.53 -10.65
CA TYR A 279 19.76 2.74 -9.92
C TYR A 279 20.18 2.71 -8.45
N GLU A 280 20.97 1.72 -8.00
CA GLU A 280 21.40 1.58 -6.61
C GLU A 280 20.22 1.71 -5.64
N LEU A 281 19.16 0.92 -5.86
CA LEU A 281 17.96 0.91 -5.03
C LEU A 281 18.04 -0.24 -4.01
N ASP A 282 17.46 -0.02 -2.83
CA ASP A 282 17.30 -1.03 -1.78
C ASP A 282 16.00 -1.82 -2.01
N LEU A 283 16.11 -3.04 -2.54
CA LEU A 283 14.98 -3.93 -2.76
C LEU A 283 14.62 -4.66 -1.46
N VAL A 284 13.47 -4.36 -0.90
CA VAL A 284 13.03 -4.96 0.35
C VAL A 284 12.84 -6.47 0.21
N GLY A 285 13.57 -7.23 1.04
CA GLY A 285 13.56 -8.69 1.05
C GLY A 285 14.36 -9.32 -0.09
N ASP A 286 15.19 -8.55 -0.80
CA ASP A 286 16.12 -8.98 -1.86
C ASP A 286 15.45 -9.78 -2.99
N ARG A 287 14.14 -9.59 -3.19
CA ARG A 287 13.35 -10.32 -4.20
C ARG A 287 12.12 -9.55 -4.66
N VAL A 288 11.67 -9.87 -5.88
CA VAL A 288 10.35 -9.50 -6.36
C VAL A 288 9.31 -10.43 -5.70
N VAL A 289 8.32 -9.85 -5.04
CA VAL A 289 7.32 -10.61 -4.29
C VAL A 289 6.39 -11.35 -5.25
N ASP A 290 6.26 -12.66 -5.06
CA ASP A 290 5.24 -13.51 -5.71
C ASP A 290 4.41 -14.21 -4.63
N HIS A 291 3.14 -13.83 -4.52
CA HIS A 291 2.21 -14.45 -3.56
C HIS A 291 1.97 -15.95 -3.76
N ASN A 292 2.37 -16.51 -4.92
CA ASN A 292 2.27 -17.95 -5.15
C ASN A 292 3.43 -18.72 -4.51
N LYS A 293 4.56 -18.05 -4.24
CA LYS A 293 5.77 -18.62 -3.64
C LYS A 293 5.89 -18.29 -2.13
N ILE A 294 4.99 -17.50 -1.60
CA ILE A 294 4.90 -17.28 -0.14
C ILE A 294 4.18 -18.51 0.44
N VAL A 295 4.91 -19.60 0.60
CA VAL A 295 4.50 -20.70 1.46
C VAL A 295 4.61 -20.18 2.88
N SER A 296 3.52 -20.25 3.62
CA SER A 296 3.47 -19.98 5.06
C SER A 296 4.61 -20.72 5.77
N THR A 297 5.65 -20.02 6.16
CA THR A 297 6.61 -20.44 7.19
C THR A 297 6.02 -20.18 8.55
#